data_eb13d9566000196d978934c6ccbe7e9f
#
_entry.id   eb13d9566000196d978934c6ccbe7e9f
#
_cell.length_a   1.000
_cell.length_b   1.000
_cell.length_c   1.000
_cell.angle_alpha   90.00
_cell.angle_beta   90.00
_cell.angle_gamma   90.00
#
_symmetry.space_group_name_H-M   'P 1'
#
loop_
_entity.id
_entity.type
_entity.pdbx_description
1 polymer ?
#
loop_
_entity_poly.entity_id
_entity_poly.type
_entity_poly.pdbx_seq_one_letter_code
_entity_poly.pdbx_strand_id
1 'polypeptide(L)'
;MKVEIFIDEKYEETTVKIYAKTYSKEIDWMKDQILGHPQDKITAFAGDGIQILAYKDILRFYGLDNKIYLDTMKNTYTTRLRLYQLEDRLPKKQFIKISRSEIVNLDYVKGLDLSF
;
A
#
# COMPACT_ATOMS: atom_id res chain seq x y z
N MET A 1 -18.55 -19.63 1.27
CA MET A 1 -17.70 -18.91 0.27
C MET A 1 -18.08 -19.36 -1.11
N LYS A 2 -18.18 -18.42 -2.01
CA LYS A 2 -18.52 -18.68 -3.41
C LYS A 2 -17.31 -18.32 -4.27
N VAL A 3 -16.94 -19.17 -5.23
CA VAL A 3 -15.82 -18.92 -6.13
C VAL A 3 -16.31 -18.86 -7.56
N GLU A 4 -15.98 -17.80 -8.27
CA GLU A 4 -16.32 -17.61 -9.67
C GLU A 4 -15.04 -17.32 -10.46
N ILE A 5 -14.93 -17.91 -11.66
CA ILE A 5 -13.78 -17.72 -12.53
C ILE A 5 -14.29 -17.24 -13.89
N PHE A 6 -13.80 -16.08 -14.32
CA PHE A 6 -14.15 -15.48 -15.61
C PHE A 6 -12.92 -15.48 -16.50
N ILE A 7 -13.02 -16.12 -17.65
CA ILE A 7 -11.91 -16.22 -18.60
C ILE A 7 -12.31 -15.51 -19.88
N ASP A 8 -11.50 -14.52 -20.29
CA ASP A 8 -11.72 -13.75 -21.51
C ASP A 8 -10.38 -13.19 -21.98
N GLU A 9 -10.14 -13.22 -23.28
CA GLU A 9 -8.89 -12.73 -23.88
C GLU A 9 -8.64 -11.23 -23.65
N LYS A 10 -9.69 -10.46 -23.29
CA LYS A 10 -9.55 -9.04 -23.00
C LYS A 10 -8.76 -8.75 -21.70
N TYR A 11 -8.63 -9.73 -20.81
CA TYR A 11 -7.91 -9.55 -19.56
C TYR A 11 -6.42 -9.71 -19.81
N GLU A 12 -5.69 -8.61 -19.65
CA GLU A 12 -4.23 -8.61 -19.83
C GLU A 12 -3.49 -9.15 -18.62
N GLU A 13 -4.08 -9.03 -17.43
CA GLU A 13 -3.49 -9.47 -16.19
C GLU A 13 -4.45 -10.36 -15.42
N THR A 14 -3.94 -11.45 -14.87
CA THR A 14 -4.72 -12.28 -13.95
C THR A 14 -4.97 -11.50 -12.66
N THR A 15 -6.23 -11.26 -12.34
CA THR A 15 -6.64 -10.47 -11.18
C THR A 15 -7.55 -11.28 -10.28
N VAL A 16 -7.31 -11.24 -8.97
CA VAL A 16 -8.19 -11.81 -7.96
C VAL A 16 -8.87 -10.68 -7.21
N LYS A 17 -10.21 -10.71 -7.17
CA LYS A 17 -11.02 -9.76 -6.38
C LYS A 17 -11.76 -10.54 -5.32
N ILE A 18 -11.76 -10.02 -4.11
CA ILE A 18 -12.47 -10.62 -2.99
C ILE A 18 -13.56 -9.66 -2.56
N TYR A 19 -14.82 -10.13 -2.60
CA TYR A 19 -15.97 -9.38 -2.15
C TYR A 19 -16.41 -9.94 -0.79
N ALA A 20 -16.37 -9.14 0.24
CA ALA A 20 -16.72 -9.54 1.59
C ALA A 20 -17.43 -8.42 2.31
N LYS A 21 -18.26 -8.78 3.29
CA LYS A 21 -18.99 -7.78 4.08
C LYS A 21 -18.05 -6.93 4.95
N THR A 22 -17.01 -7.56 5.51
CA THR A 22 -16.03 -6.89 6.36
C THR A 22 -14.62 -7.44 6.08
N TYR A 23 -13.61 -6.65 6.40
CA TYR A 23 -12.25 -7.13 6.38
C TYR A 23 -11.98 -7.91 7.68
N SER A 24 -11.81 -9.22 7.57
CA SER A 24 -11.65 -10.14 8.69
C SER A 24 -10.29 -10.82 8.68
N LYS A 25 -10.01 -11.56 9.75
CA LYS A 25 -8.81 -12.40 9.81
C LYS A 25 -8.80 -13.46 8.71
N GLU A 26 -9.98 -13.97 8.33
CA GLU A 26 -10.12 -14.92 7.24
C GLU A 26 -9.69 -14.30 5.91
N ILE A 27 -10.14 -13.08 5.63
CA ILE A 27 -9.76 -12.36 4.40
C ILE A 27 -8.27 -12.06 4.40
N ASP A 28 -7.73 -11.64 5.52
CA ASP A 28 -6.30 -11.37 5.66
C ASP A 28 -5.47 -12.63 5.40
N TRP A 29 -5.89 -13.76 5.96
CA TRP A 29 -5.25 -15.05 5.73
C TRP A 29 -5.31 -15.45 4.25
N MET A 30 -6.46 -15.31 3.61
CA MET A 30 -6.63 -15.63 2.18
C MET A 30 -5.71 -14.77 1.31
N LYS A 31 -5.65 -13.48 1.60
CA LYS A 31 -4.75 -12.54 0.92
C LYS A 31 -3.30 -13.03 1.00
N ASP A 32 -2.85 -13.40 2.20
CA ASP A 32 -1.49 -13.88 2.42
C ASP A 32 -1.19 -15.18 1.68
N GLN A 33 -2.18 -16.09 1.62
CA GLN A 33 -2.02 -17.33 0.86
C GLN A 33 -1.86 -17.08 -0.64
N ILE A 34 -2.63 -16.14 -1.17
CA ILE A 34 -2.57 -15.80 -2.60
C ILE A 34 -1.28 -15.06 -2.94
N LEU A 35 -0.87 -14.10 -2.10
CA LEU A 35 0.29 -13.24 -2.34
C LEU A 35 1.61 -13.82 -1.83
N GLY A 36 1.57 -14.80 -0.93
CA GLY A 36 2.77 -15.40 -0.36
C GLY A 36 3.58 -14.47 0.54
N HIS A 37 2.94 -13.67 1.37
CA HIS A 37 3.59 -12.71 2.28
C HIS A 37 4.56 -11.77 1.55
N PRO A 38 4.08 -10.94 0.60
CA PRO A 38 4.97 -10.08 -0.17
C PRO A 38 5.66 -9.06 0.73
N GLN A 39 6.97 -8.90 0.54
CA GLN A 39 7.77 -7.92 1.28
C GLN A 39 7.84 -6.56 0.56
N ASP A 40 7.26 -6.47 -0.62
CA ASP A 40 7.28 -5.27 -1.47
C ASP A 40 5.90 -4.65 -1.69
N LYS A 41 4.91 -5.06 -0.90
CA LYS A 41 3.53 -4.61 -1.04
C LYS A 41 2.91 -4.27 0.30
N ILE A 42 1.88 -3.43 0.26
CA ILE A 42 1.15 -3.01 1.46
C ILE A 42 -0.35 -2.98 1.17
N THR A 43 -1.15 -3.29 2.20
CA THR A 43 -2.60 -3.15 2.15
C THR A 43 -2.99 -1.69 2.34
N ALA A 44 -3.76 -1.15 1.41
CA ALA A 44 -4.22 0.24 1.42
C ALA A 44 -5.74 0.30 1.42
N PHE A 45 -6.29 1.27 2.11
CA PHE A 45 -7.73 1.43 2.29
C PHE A 45 -8.18 2.76 1.70
N ALA A 46 -9.26 2.73 0.90
CA ALA A 46 -9.86 3.93 0.35
C ALA A 46 -11.38 3.75 0.27
N GLY A 47 -12.12 4.63 0.95
CA GLY A 47 -13.57 4.56 0.98
C GLY A 47 -14.07 3.18 1.37
N ASP A 48 -14.73 2.50 0.46
CA ASP A 48 -15.27 1.15 0.64
C ASP A 48 -14.35 0.06 0.07
N GLY A 49 -13.18 0.43 -0.44
CA GLY A 49 -12.28 -0.50 -1.11
C GLY A 49 -10.98 -0.74 -0.36
N ILE A 50 -10.41 -1.91 -0.61
CA ILE A 50 -9.11 -2.31 -0.10
C ILE A 50 -8.26 -2.72 -1.30
N GLN A 51 -7.05 -2.19 -1.39
CA GLN A 51 -6.13 -2.51 -2.46
C GLN A 51 -4.77 -2.94 -1.91
N ILE A 52 -4.09 -3.76 -2.69
CA ILE A 52 -2.71 -4.15 -2.39
C ILE A 52 -1.83 -3.36 -3.34
N LEU A 53 -1.01 -2.49 -2.77
CA LEU A 53 -0.15 -1.58 -3.54
C LEU A 53 1.31 -1.99 -3.43
N ALA A 54 2.01 -1.96 -4.56
CA ALA A 54 3.46 -2.15 -4.56
C ALA A 54 4.14 -0.91 -4.00
N TYR A 55 5.20 -1.08 -3.22
CA TYR A 55 5.96 0.04 -2.67
C TYR A 55 6.46 0.99 -3.76
N LYS A 56 6.83 0.47 -4.91
CA LYS A 56 7.33 1.29 -6.03
C LYS A 56 6.32 2.33 -6.53
N ASP A 57 5.02 2.09 -6.28
CA ASP A 57 3.95 2.96 -6.74
C ASP A 57 3.55 4.01 -5.68
N ILE A 58 4.14 3.96 -4.50
CA ILE A 58 3.80 4.85 -3.39
C ILE A 58 4.81 5.99 -3.34
N LEU A 59 4.30 7.23 -3.38
CA LEU A 59 5.12 8.43 -3.32
C LEU A 59 5.57 8.76 -1.91
N ARG A 60 4.64 8.66 -0.95
CA ARG A 60 4.92 9.02 0.44
C ARG A 60 3.90 8.42 1.39
N PHE A 61 4.28 8.36 2.67
CA PHE A 61 3.40 8.10 3.81
C PHE A 61 3.45 9.29 4.74
N TYR A 62 2.31 9.68 5.31
CA TYR A 62 2.29 10.79 6.27
C TYR A 62 1.18 10.63 7.29
N GLY A 63 1.44 11.16 8.49
CA GLY A 63 0.47 11.18 9.57
C GLY A 63 -0.32 12.47 9.59
N LEU A 64 -1.64 12.36 9.73
CA LEU A 64 -2.53 13.50 9.87
C LEU A 64 -3.77 13.04 10.64
N ASP A 65 -4.17 13.81 11.66
CA ASP A 65 -5.37 13.52 12.46
C ASP A 65 -5.43 12.08 12.97
N ASN A 66 -4.30 11.60 13.49
CA ASN A 66 -4.18 10.27 14.09
C ASN A 66 -4.37 9.12 13.10
N LYS A 67 -4.24 9.41 11.82
CA LYS A 67 -4.28 8.42 10.73
C LYS A 67 -3.00 8.49 9.92
N ILE A 68 -2.68 7.39 9.26
CA ILE A 68 -1.55 7.33 8.35
C ILE A 68 -2.08 7.23 6.92
N TYR A 69 -1.73 8.20 6.12
CA TYR A 69 -2.09 8.28 4.71
C TYR A 69 -0.92 7.86 3.84
N LEU A 70 -1.23 7.43 2.63
CA LEU A 70 -0.23 7.21 1.60
C LEU A 70 -0.77 7.70 0.27
N ASP A 71 0.12 8.26 -0.53
CA ASP A 71 -0.22 8.80 -1.85
C ASP A 71 0.42 7.96 -2.94
N THR A 72 -0.36 7.70 -4.00
CA THR A 72 0.15 7.22 -5.28
C THR A 72 -0.02 8.35 -6.30
N MET A 73 0.39 8.12 -7.54
CA MET A 73 0.21 9.12 -8.60
C MET A 73 -1.28 9.44 -8.87
N LYS A 74 -2.18 8.53 -8.50
CA LYS A 74 -3.60 8.64 -8.84
C LYS A 74 -4.49 8.94 -7.64
N ASN A 75 -4.20 8.36 -6.49
CA ASN A 75 -5.12 8.37 -5.34
C ASN A 75 -4.38 8.49 -4.02
N THR A 76 -5.13 8.88 -2.99
CA THR A 76 -4.70 8.86 -1.60
C THR A 76 -5.44 7.74 -0.89
N TYR A 77 -4.71 6.98 -0.09
CA TYR A 77 -5.22 5.86 0.68
C TYR A 77 -4.82 6.02 2.14
N THR A 78 -5.38 5.19 3.01
CA THR A 78 -4.91 5.05 4.38
C THR A 78 -4.31 3.67 4.58
N THR A 79 -3.47 3.53 5.60
CA THR A 79 -2.96 2.25 6.06
C THR A 79 -3.22 2.13 7.56
N ARG A 80 -3.31 0.92 8.06
CA ARG A 80 -3.46 0.65 9.49
C ARG A 80 -2.13 0.54 10.22
N LEU A 81 -1.02 0.55 9.48
CA LEU A 81 0.30 0.56 10.07
C LEU A 81 0.63 1.95 10.61
N ARG A 82 1.38 1.98 11.72
CA ARG A 82 1.92 3.22 12.27
C ARG A 82 3.22 3.58 11.59
N LEU A 83 3.64 4.85 11.69
CA LEU A 83 4.88 5.29 11.05
C LEU A 83 6.10 4.50 11.52
N TYR A 84 6.19 4.17 12.81
CA TYR A 84 7.33 3.38 13.31
C TYR A 84 7.34 1.97 12.72
N GLN A 85 6.17 1.38 12.45
CA GLN A 85 6.07 0.09 11.79
C GLN A 85 6.49 0.17 10.33
N LEU A 86 6.13 1.27 9.66
CA LEU A 86 6.56 1.52 8.29
C LEU A 86 8.07 1.72 8.19
N GLU A 87 8.66 2.45 9.14
CA GLU A 87 10.11 2.63 9.18
C GLU A 87 10.85 1.28 9.26
N ASP A 88 10.33 0.34 10.04
CA ASP A 88 10.93 -0.98 10.15
C ASP A 88 10.72 -1.84 8.90
N ARG A 89 9.57 -1.69 8.26
CA ARG A 89 9.13 -2.55 7.16
C ARG A 89 9.62 -2.10 5.79
N LEU A 90 9.66 -0.79 5.54
CA LEU A 90 9.99 -0.24 4.23
C LEU A 90 11.48 -0.38 3.92
N PRO A 91 11.84 -0.65 2.65
CA PRO A 91 13.26 -0.69 2.25
C PRO A 91 13.93 0.66 2.51
N LYS A 92 15.01 0.66 3.29
CA LYS A 92 15.70 1.89 3.71
C LYS A 92 16.46 2.57 2.58
N LYS A 93 16.73 1.87 1.49
CA LYS A 93 17.34 2.45 0.28
C LYS A 93 16.32 3.17 -0.59
N GLN A 94 15.03 2.89 -0.40
CA GLN A 94 13.96 3.45 -1.22
C GLN A 94 13.17 4.52 -0.49
N PHE A 95 12.96 4.35 0.81
CA PHE A 95 12.15 5.26 1.62
C PHE A 95 12.98 5.90 2.71
N ILE A 96 12.76 7.19 2.92
CA ILE A 96 13.44 7.94 3.97
C ILE A 96 12.44 8.78 4.75
N LYS A 97 12.59 8.81 6.07
CA LYS A 97 11.82 9.67 6.96
C LYS A 97 12.41 11.06 6.92
N ILE A 98 11.63 12.04 6.46
CA ILE A 98 12.08 13.43 6.32
C ILE A 98 11.59 14.33 7.45
N SER A 99 10.63 13.87 8.24
CA SER A 99 10.12 14.58 9.42
C SER A 99 9.49 13.58 10.38
N ARG A 100 8.98 14.07 11.52
CA ARG A 100 8.29 13.22 12.49
C ARG A 100 7.11 12.47 11.91
N SER A 101 6.49 13.02 10.88
CA SER A 101 5.22 12.52 10.36
C SER A 101 5.23 12.21 8.88
N GLU A 102 6.40 12.17 8.25
CA GLU A 102 6.43 11.92 6.80
C GLU A 102 7.63 11.06 6.38
N ILE A 103 7.32 10.07 5.54
CA ILE A 103 8.29 9.19 4.90
C ILE A 103 8.07 9.33 3.39
N VAL A 104 9.14 9.56 2.62
CA VAL A 104 9.05 9.74 1.18
C VAL A 104 9.79 8.65 0.43
N ASN A 105 9.29 8.33 -0.76
CA ASN A 105 9.93 7.41 -1.69
C ASN A 105 10.98 8.18 -2.49
N LEU A 106 12.24 7.78 -2.35
CA LEU A 106 13.37 8.46 -2.99
C LEU A 106 13.31 8.39 -4.52
N ASP A 107 12.64 7.40 -5.09
CA ASP A 107 12.50 7.27 -6.54
C ASP A 107 11.68 8.41 -7.14
N TYR A 108 10.88 9.10 -6.33
CA TYR A 108 10.05 10.23 -6.76
C TYR A 108 10.62 11.58 -6.34
N VAL A 109 11.76 11.61 -5.68
CA VAL A 109 12.42 12.87 -5.29
C VAL A 109 13.21 13.38 -6.50
N LYS A 110 12.80 14.54 -7.03
CA LYS A 110 13.40 15.11 -8.23
C LYS A 110 14.62 15.96 -7.96
N GLY A 111 14.93 16.21 -6.71
CA GLY A 111 16.10 16.99 -6.35
C GLY A 111 16.15 17.28 -4.87
N LEU A 112 17.31 17.69 -4.41
CA LEU A 112 17.52 18.16 -3.05
C LEU A 112 17.89 19.63 -3.10
N ASP A 113 17.19 20.44 -2.30
CA ASP A 113 17.57 21.82 -2.07
C ASP A 113 18.45 21.87 -0.83
N LEU A 114 19.72 22.16 -1.02
CA LEU A 114 20.69 22.27 0.07
C LEU A 114 20.93 23.71 0.50
N SER A 115 20.08 24.64 0.07
CA SER A 115 20.10 26.02 0.53
C SER A 115 19.58 26.12 1.95
N PHE A 116 20.31 26.73 2.82
CA PHE A 116 19.92 26.92 4.21
C PHE A 116 19.80 28.40 4.53
#